data_b489acd6c074eb062f472daf12465beb
#
_entry.id   b489acd6c074eb062f472daf12465beb
#
_cell.length_a   1.000
_cell.length_b   1.000
_cell.length_c   1.000
_cell.angle_alpha   90.00
_cell.angle_beta   90.00
_cell.angle_gamma   90.00
#
_symmetry.space_group_name_H-M   'P 1'
#
loop_
_entity.id
_entity.type
_entity.pdbx_description
1 polymer ?
#
loop_
_entity_poly.entity_id
_entity_poly.type
_entity_poly.pdbx_seq_one_letter_code
_entity_poly.pdbx_strand_id
1 'polypeptide(L)'
;MTFRTFVALCALTPAFCAAPVLCAPPALAQSGPAQAPPPQSPQPAARASAAPVATASPAPGLGDIGRVGTSDRRDEPAGATSKATYVVTKADIVRRGFTTVAAALEDVPGVVVTRTGPVGSSAGVAIRGTAANQTLVLLDGRPLAGAQIGTLDLGALPTAGVERIEIVEGSGATLYGTGAIGGVINVVTVPRNRRDTIATLSNATFGESALVVDAPNFAFERRVARSDFGYPAFGSDPSGVRQDVDLASTSLRARTATHLGALGLALDGGIVARHLGAAGQVPFTTPNARQDDVNGDARASLSRSGARSAATLDLTGTRESLLYRDPVAAESFTGAPFAFLNVESRVQASLRNVVQNDGGALVYGVDLARGVARIDAGDGQPAVHGFAQTAVYAQDQVRFGNSLRAYAGLRAERDGAQGGALAPSLGGTWSFGDGLALRANASTAFRAPTAVDLYYPGFSNPNLHPERTKNFDVALEDARLLGGASFGWFVTAGNDLIAVNSSGVNNVQKAVIGGFTLDVRTRPLNGFTARLNFTDLYRAQNLTASEQRLARRPVLVSNAELAYAGAPRALLASAGIVAHSVGLNADPFGAAQPFTRVDAYARFRAAPRAVVTLRVYDLGGERY
;
A
#
# COMPACT_ATOMS: atom_id res chain seq x y z
N MET A 1 5.58 -28.64 23.00
CA MET A 1 7.00 -28.30 23.18
C MET A 1 7.08 -26.87 23.66
N THR A 2 7.45 -26.71 24.74
CA THR A 2 7.60 -25.91 25.92
C THR A 2 7.97 -24.43 25.72
N PHE A 3 7.29 -23.62 26.47
CA PHE A 3 7.36 -22.19 26.81
C PHE A 3 8.74 -21.55 27.08
N ARG A 4 9.85 -22.20 26.79
CA ARG A 4 11.21 -21.73 27.12
C ARG A 4 11.92 -20.93 26.03
N THR A 5 11.40 -20.83 24.83
CA THR A 5 12.07 -20.16 23.69
C THR A 5 11.72 -18.67 23.56
N PHE A 6 10.74 -18.17 24.32
CA PHE A 6 10.27 -16.79 24.21
C PHE A 6 11.04 -15.77 25.07
N VAL A 7 11.84 -16.23 26.04
CA VAL A 7 12.60 -15.37 26.98
C VAL A 7 13.98 -14.98 26.44
N ALA A 8 14.47 -15.65 25.41
CA ALA A 8 15.81 -15.39 24.85
C ALA A 8 15.89 -14.25 23.83
N LEU A 9 14.75 -13.69 23.38
CA LEU A 9 14.75 -12.62 22.37
C LEU A 9 14.79 -11.20 22.96
N CYS A 10 14.68 -11.04 24.27
CA CYS A 10 14.77 -9.73 24.95
C CYS A 10 16.18 -9.34 25.42
N ALA A 11 17.21 -10.14 25.18
CA ALA A 11 18.53 -9.95 25.75
C ALA A 11 19.62 -9.40 24.83
N LEU A 12 19.29 -8.87 23.65
CA LEU A 12 20.28 -8.34 22.71
C LEU A 12 19.90 -6.95 22.17
N THR A 13 19.87 -5.94 23.07
CA THR A 13 20.15 -4.54 22.71
C THR A 13 20.50 -3.71 23.94
N PRO A 14 21.77 -3.56 24.28
CA PRO A 14 22.18 -2.47 25.16
C PRO A 14 22.70 -1.31 24.32
N ALA A 15 21.87 -0.32 24.01
CA ALA A 15 22.33 1.03 23.66
C ALA A 15 21.14 1.96 23.40
N PHE A 16 20.33 2.27 24.42
CA PHE A 16 19.52 3.49 24.46
C PHE A 16 18.85 3.55 25.85
N CYS A 17 19.62 3.81 26.89
CA CYS A 17 19.10 4.26 28.19
C CYS A 17 20.21 5.02 28.92
N ALA A 18 20.18 6.32 28.83
CA ALA A 18 20.83 7.21 29.78
C ALA A 18 20.04 8.52 29.88
N ALA A 19 19.06 8.55 30.76
CA ALA A 19 18.63 9.78 31.43
C ALA A 19 17.98 9.40 32.78
N PRO A 20 18.42 9.97 33.90
CA PRO A 20 17.89 9.64 35.21
C PRO A 20 16.55 10.35 35.44
N VAL A 21 15.54 9.58 35.87
CA VAL A 21 14.28 10.10 36.38
C VAL A 21 14.47 10.41 37.86
N LEU A 22 14.38 11.68 38.22
CA LEU A 22 14.26 12.18 39.60
C LEU A 22 12.86 11.89 40.12
N CYS A 23 12.74 10.99 41.09
CA CYS A 23 11.54 10.81 41.91
C CYS A 23 11.52 11.85 43.02
N ALA A 24 10.44 12.66 43.10
CA ALA A 24 10.07 13.43 44.26
C ALA A 24 8.79 12.84 44.88
N PRO A 25 8.68 12.77 46.21
CA PRO A 25 7.53 12.17 46.89
C PRO A 25 6.30 13.08 46.88
N PRO A 26 5.07 12.54 47.02
CA PRO A 26 3.85 13.33 47.03
C PRO A 26 3.63 14.03 48.36
N ALA A 27 3.35 15.34 48.32
CA ALA A 27 2.91 16.13 49.45
C ALA A 27 1.41 15.92 49.70
N LEU A 28 1.07 15.58 50.92
CA LEU A 28 -0.30 15.54 51.46
C LEU A 28 -0.88 16.96 51.56
N ALA A 29 -1.92 17.26 50.81
CA ALA A 29 -2.68 18.49 50.98
C ALA A 29 -3.91 18.23 51.86
N GLN A 30 -4.01 19.00 52.96
CA GLN A 30 -5.13 19.02 53.87
C GLN A 30 -6.33 19.73 53.25
N SER A 31 -7.52 19.15 53.45
CA SER A 31 -8.81 19.72 53.04
C SER A 31 -9.32 20.75 54.06
N GLY A 32 -9.52 21.98 53.64
CA GLY A 32 -10.29 23.01 54.35
C GLY A 32 -11.72 23.14 53.76
N PRO A 33 -12.70 23.59 54.54
CA PRO A 33 -14.11 23.50 54.15
C PRO A 33 -14.51 24.54 53.08
N ALA A 34 -15.35 24.12 52.17
CA ALA A 34 -15.89 24.90 51.07
C ALA A 34 -16.90 25.96 51.58
N GLN A 35 -16.70 27.20 51.19
CA GLN A 35 -17.69 28.28 51.29
C GLN A 35 -18.62 28.25 50.07
N ALA A 36 -19.94 28.36 50.31
CA ALA A 36 -20.96 28.43 49.28
C ALA A 36 -20.94 29.79 48.55
N PRO A 37 -21.16 29.84 47.23
CA PRO A 37 -21.25 31.10 46.49
C PRO A 37 -22.61 31.79 46.69
N PRO A 38 -22.67 33.13 46.56
CA PRO A 38 -23.90 33.91 46.71
C PRO A 38 -24.86 33.73 45.52
N PRO A 39 -26.18 34.01 45.70
CA PRO A 39 -27.19 33.79 44.66
C PRO A 39 -27.05 34.78 43.51
N GLN A 40 -27.05 34.28 42.29
CA GLN A 40 -27.05 35.08 41.07
C GLN A 40 -28.46 35.49 40.69
N SER A 41 -28.60 36.77 40.34
CA SER A 41 -29.82 37.37 39.81
C SER A 41 -30.18 36.80 38.42
N PRO A 42 -31.47 36.72 38.04
CA PRO A 42 -31.86 36.16 36.77
C PRO A 42 -31.47 37.08 35.60
N GLN A 43 -30.67 36.56 34.69
CA GLN A 43 -30.44 37.17 33.37
C GLN A 43 -31.61 36.89 32.42
N PRO A 44 -31.95 37.83 31.52
CA PRO A 44 -33.05 37.64 30.58
C PRO A 44 -32.69 36.58 29.55
N ALA A 45 -33.67 35.72 29.22
CA ALA A 45 -33.58 34.65 28.28
C ALA A 45 -33.06 35.12 26.90
N ALA A 46 -31.89 34.67 26.52
CA ALA A 46 -31.39 34.79 25.16
C ALA A 46 -32.28 33.95 24.22
N ARG A 47 -32.81 34.58 23.18
CA ARG A 47 -33.55 33.93 22.10
C ARG A 47 -32.71 32.78 21.55
N ALA A 48 -33.25 31.57 21.55
CA ALA A 48 -32.71 30.42 20.88
C ALA A 48 -32.59 30.73 19.38
N SER A 49 -31.36 30.92 18.93
CA SER A 49 -31.03 30.93 17.52
C SER A 49 -31.28 29.51 17.03
N ALA A 50 -32.16 29.36 16.04
CA ALA A 50 -32.43 28.08 15.41
C ALA A 50 -31.12 27.50 14.91
N ALA A 51 -30.79 26.29 15.38
CA ALA A 51 -29.70 25.51 14.83
C ALA A 51 -29.88 25.37 13.31
N PRO A 52 -28.84 25.55 12.49
CA PRO A 52 -28.97 25.32 11.06
C PRO A 52 -29.43 23.89 10.87
N VAL A 53 -30.53 23.72 10.14
CA VAL A 53 -30.98 22.44 9.63
C VAL A 53 -29.79 21.83 8.91
N ALA A 54 -29.31 20.70 9.40
CA ALA A 54 -28.29 19.93 8.70
C ALA A 54 -28.86 19.56 7.33
N THR A 55 -28.51 20.33 6.33
CA THR A 55 -28.71 19.95 4.94
C THR A 55 -28.00 18.64 4.75
N ALA A 56 -28.73 17.61 4.37
CA ALA A 56 -28.17 16.31 4.01
C ALA A 56 -27.00 16.56 3.05
N SER A 57 -25.79 16.15 3.45
CA SER A 57 -24.63 16.22 2.57
C SER A 57 -24.99 15.53 1.26
N PRO A 58 -24.74 16.15 0.11
CA PRO A 58 -24.96 15.49 -1.17
C PRO A 58 -24.12 14.21 -1.18
N ALA A 59 -24.64 13.17 -1.84
CA ALA A 59 -23.91 11.91 -2.02
C ALA A 59 -22.52 12.19 -2.61
N PRO A 60 -21.46 11.52 -2.12
CA PRO A 60 -20.09 11.81 -2.54
C PRO A 60 -19.93 11.59 -4.05
N GLY A 61 -19.71 12.67 -4.78
CA GLY A 61 -19.24 12.61 -6.16
C GLY A 61 -17.81 12.07 -6.23
N LEU A 62 -17.23 11.90 -7.42
CA LEU A 62 -15.80 11.54 -7.59
C LEU A 62 -14.84 12.44 -6.76
N GLY A 63 -15.28 13.65 -6.39
CA GLY A 63 -14.54 14.60 -5.58
C GLY A 63 -14.60 14.39 -4.06
N ASP A 64 -15.44 13.48 -3.55
CA ASP A 64 -15.72 13.37 -2.11
C ASP A 64 -15.24 12.03 -1.51
N ILE A 65 -14.13 11.48 -2.02
CA ILE A 65 -13.45 10.29 -1.48
C ILE A 65 -12.62 10.63 -0.22
N GLY A 66 -12.89 11.77 0.40
CA GLY A 66 -12.15 12.24 1.56
C GLY A 66 -10.86 13.00 1.21
N ARG A 67 -9.95 13.06 2.15
CA ARG A 67 -8.68 13.76 2.00
C ARG A 67 -7.54 12.76 1.80
N VAL A 68 -6.61 13.08 0.90
CA VAL A 68 -5.44 12.29 0.58
C VAL A 68 -4.17 13.08 0.85
N GLY A 69 -3.11 12.39 1.25
CA GLY A 69 -1.81 12.99 1.50
C GLY A 69 -0.74 12.58 0.49
N THR A 70 -1.02 11.57 -0.34
CA THR A 70 -0.02 10.92 -1.18
C THR A 70 0.22 11.65 -2.49
N SER A 71 -0.80 12.21 -3.12
CA SER A 71 -0.66 12.84 -4.43
C SER A 71 0.38 13.95 -4.46
N ASP A 72 0.34 14.84 -3.46
CA ASP A 72 1.19 16.04 -3.41
C ASP A 72 1.98 16.18 -2.10
N ARG A 73 2.15 15.10 -1.34
CA ARG A 73 2.76 15.08 0.01
C ARG A 73 2.13 16.11 0.97
N ARG A 74 0.87 16.45 0.76
CA ARG A 74 0.07 17.33 1.63
C ARG A 74 -1.37 16.82 1.72
N ASP A 75 -2.03 17.11 2.82
CA ASP A 75 -3.41 16.70 3.04
C ASP A 75 -4.38 17.60 2.25
N GLU A 76 -5.03 17.04 1.23
CA GLU A 76 -5.97 17.74 0.35
C GLU A 76 -7.19 16.87 -0.02
N PRO A 77 -8.31 17.45 -0.47
CA PRO A 77 -9.43 16.67 -0.99
C PRO A 77 -8.98 15.82 -2.18
N ALA A 78 -9.42 14.56 -2.24
CA ALA A 78 -9.02 13.64 -3.33
C ALA A 78 -9.39 14.15 -4.72
N GLY A 79 -10.52 14.84 -4.86
CA GLY A 79 -10.90 15.48 -6.12
C GLY A 79 -10.12 16.75 -6.47
N ALA A 80 -9.23 17.22 -5.59
CA ALA A 80 -8.35 18.36 -5.85
C ALA A 80 -6.98 17.96 -6.39
N THR A 81 -6.67 16.65 -6.40
CA THR A 81 -5.39 16.13 -6.86
C THR A 81 -5.22 16.26 -8.37
N SER A 82 -4.00 16.50 -8.80
CA SER A 82 -3.66 16.57 -10.23
C SER A 82 -3.43 15.20 -10.86
N LYS A 83 -3.41 14.13 -10.08
CA LYS A 83 -3.21 12.74 -10.52
C LYS A 83 -4.44 11.89 -10.20
N ALA A 84 -4.68 10.84 -10.98
CA ALA A 84 -5.72 9.86 -10.68
C ALA A 84 -5.45 9.22 -9.32
N THR A 85 -6.39 9.39 -8.39
CA THR A 85 -6.22 8.98 -7.01
C THR A 85 -7.45 8.23 -6.53
N TYR A 86 -7.23 7.05 -5.97
CA TYR A 86 -8.26 6.21 -5.37
C TYR A 86 -8.00 6.04 -3.89
N VAL A 87 -9.06 5.86 -3.12
CA VAL A 87 -8.97 5.64 -1.67
C VAL A 87 -9.84 4.45 -1.28
N VAL A 88 -9.21 3.46 -0.66
CA VAL A 88 -9.92 2.39 0.04
C VAL A 88 -10.00 2.79 1.50
N THR A 89 -11.18 3.08 1.98
CA THR A 89 -11.40 3.59 3.34
C THR A 89 -11.48 2.46 4.37
N LYS A 90 -11.30 2.78 5.67
CA LYS A 90 -11.55 1.83 6.76
C LYS A 90 -12.96 1.23 6.69
N ALA A 91 -13.94 2.04 6.31
CA ALA A 91 -15.32 1.58 6.16
C ALA A 91 -15.43 0.52 5.06
N ASP A 92 -14.72 0.67 3.94
CA ASP A 92 -14.67 -0.31 2.85
C ASP A 92 -13.96 -1.59 3.30
N ILE A 93 -12.81 -1.47 3.96
CA ILE A 93 -12.06 -2.60 4.53
C ILE A 93 -12.95 -3.44 5.44
N VAL A 94 -13.63 -2.78 6.39
CA VAL A 94 -14.51 -3.46 7.35
C VAL A 94 -15.79 -3.98 6.68
N ARG A 95 -16.39 -3.21 5.77
CA ARG A 95 -17.61 -3.59 5.05
C ARG A 95 -17.40 -4.87 4.23
N ARG A 96 -16.27 -4.96 3.54
CA ARG A 96 -15.95 -6.06 2.63
C ARG A 96 -15.15 -7.17 3.29
N GLY A 97 -14.74 -6.99 4.56
CA GLY A 97 -14.00 -7.99 5.32
C GLY A 97 -12.60 -8.28 4.75
N PHE A 98 -11.93 -7.27 4.20
CA PHE A 98 -10.55 -7.43 3.73
C PHE A 98 -9.59 -7.66 4.90
N THR A 99 -8.76 -8.68 4.79
CA THR A 99 -7.82 -9.08 5.83
C THR A 99 -6.38 -8.70 5.52
N THR A 100 -6.05 -8.45 4.24
CA THR A 100 -4.73 -7.99 3.80
C THR A 100 -4.84 -6.76 2.90
N VAL A 101 -3.77 -5.98 2.81
CA VAL A 101 -3.70 -4.82 1.91
C VAL A 101 -3.85 -5.27 0.45
N ALA A 102 -3.24 -6.40 0.06
CA ALA A 102 -3.40 -6.95 -1.28
C ALA A 102 -4.87 -7.20 -1.64
N ALA A 103 -5.65 -7.82 -0.72
CA ALA A 103 -7.07 -8.09 -0.96
C ALA A 103 -7.89 -6.80 -1.11
N ALA A 104 -7.51 -5.74 -0.40
CA ALA A 104 -8.19 -4.45 -0.48
C ALA A 104 -7.92 -3.69 -1.79
N LEU A 105 -6.91 -4.10 -2.56
CA LEU A 105 -6.50 -3.44 -3.81
C LEU A 105 -7.04 -4.12 -5.07
N GLU A 106 -7.58 -5.34 -4.99
CA GLU A 106 -8.00 -6.12 -6.16
C GLU A 106 -9.02 -5.42 -7.05
N ASP A 107 -9.91 -4.62 -6.46
CA ASP A 107 -10.99 -3.97 -7.19
C ASP A 107 -10.71 -2.48 -7.50
N VAL A 108 -9.47 -2.04 -7.30
CA VAL A 108 -9.06 -0.67 -7.63
C VAL A 108 -8.75 -0.59 -9.14
N PRO A 109 -9.29 0.39 -9.87
CA PRO A 109 -8.97 0.57 -11.29
C PRO A 109 -7.46 0.64 -11.50
N GLY A 110 -6.97 0.16 -12.62
CA GLY A 110 -5.55 0.20 -12.97
C GLY A 110 -4.64 -0.73 -12.17
N VAL A 111 -5.15 -1.38 -11.13
CA VAL A 111 -4.37 -2.24 -10.22
C VAL A 111 -4.54 -3.71 -10.61
N VAL A 112 -3.41 -4.41 -10.64
CA VAL A 112 -3.35 -5.87 -10.83
C VAL A 112 -2.65 -6.48 -9.62
N VAL A 113 -3.34 -7.36 -8.91
CA VAL A 113 -2.78 -8.14 -7.81
C VAL A 113 -2.44 -9.53 -8.32
N THR A 114 -1.16 -9.89 -8.26
CA THR A 114 -0.68 -11.23 -8.64
C THR A 114 -0.32 -12.00 -7.37
N ARG A 115 -0.94 -13.16 -7.17
CA ARG A 115 -0.66 -14.05 -6.03
C ARG A 115 0.05 -15.31 -6.52
N THR A 116 0.95 -15.83 -5.70
CA THR A 116 1.64 -17.10 -5.98
C THR A 116 0.96 -18.32 -5.36
N GLY A 117 -0.18 -18.11 -4.71
CA GLY A 117 -0.93 -19.17 -4.03
C GLY A 117 -2.02 -18.63 -3.09
N PRO A 118 -2.54 -19.44 -2.16
CA PRO A 118 -3.61 -19.07 -1.25
C PRO A 118 -3.16 -18.10 -0.14
N VAL A 119 -3.92 -18.08 0.95
CA VAL A 119 -3.63 -17.23 2.13
C VAL A 119 -2.20 -17.45 2.63
N GLY A 120 -1.46 -16.36 2.77
CA GLY A 120 -0.06 -16.38 3.22
C GLY A 120 0.97 -16.36 2.10
N SER A 121 0.61 -16.76 0.88
CA SER A 121 1.52 -16.65 -0.26
C SER A 121 1.81 -15.20 -0.64
N SER A 122 2.92 -14.99 -1.33
CA SER A 122 3.34 -13.67 -1.77
C SER A 122 2.32 -13.04 -2.73
N ALA A 123 2.05 -11.75 -2.55
CA ALA A 123 1.18 -10.96 -3.39
C ALA A 123 1.89 -9.69 -3.88
N GLY A 124 2.23 -9.65 -5.15
CA GLY A 124 2.73 -8.47 -5.85
C GLY A 124 1.60 -7.60 -6.37
N VAL A 125 1.81 -6.29 -6.39
CA VAL A 125 0.82 -5.33 -6.91
C VAL A 125 1.45 -4.44 -7.97
N ALA A 126 0.86 -4.42 -9.13
CA ALA A 126 1.27 -3.61 -10.27
C ALA A 126 0.18 -2.60 -10.65
N ILE A 127 0.58 -1.42 -11.09
CA ILE A 127 -0.35 -0.35 -11.52
C ILE A 127 -0.15 -0.10 -13.02
N ARG A 128 -1.27 -0.03 -13.78
CA ARG A 128 -1.27 0.28 -15.23
C ARG A 128 -0.31 -0.60 -16.06
N GLY A 129 -0.21 -1.89 -15.69
CA GLY A 129 0.62 -2.86 -16.43
C GLY A 129 2.13 -2.75 -16.22
N THR A 130 2.62 -1.94 -15.28
CA THR A 130 4.04 -1.94 -14.86
C THR A 130 4.39 -3.21 -14.08
N ALA A 131 5.62 -3.39 -13.66
CA ALA A 131 6.00 -4.49 -12.79
C ALA A 131 5.69 -4.20 -11.32
N ALA A 132 5.56 -5.22 -10.49
CA ALA A 132 5.31 -5.04 -9.06
C ALA A 132 6.44 -4.26 -8.36
N ASN A 133 7.70 -4.47 -8.75
CA ASN A 133 8.86 -3.70 -8.27
C ASN A 133 8.96 -2.27 -8.84
N GLN A 134 8.03 -1.88 -9.72
CA GLN A 134 7.87 -0.53 -10.28
C GLN A 134 6.66 0.20 -9.65
N THR A 135 6.06 -0.37 -8.62
CA THR A 135 5.01 0.23 -7.80
C THR A 135 5.55 0.50 -6.40
N LEU A 136 5.64 1.78 -6.03
CA LEU A 136 6.16 2.15 -4.72
C LEU A 136 5.08 2.01 -3.64
N VAL A 137 5.40 1.28 -2.59
CA VAL A 137 4.52 1.15 -1.42
C VAL A 137 5.05 1.98 -0.27
N LEU A 138 4.18 2.76 0.32
CA LEU A 138 4.46 3.60 1.47
C LEU A 138 3.65 3.14 2.69
N LEU A 139 4.21 3.36 3.86
CA LEU A 139 3.52 3.28 5.13
C LEU A 139 3.56 4.66 5.79
N ASP A 140 2.39 5.29 5.94
CA ASP A 140 2.28 6.67 6.45
C ASP A 140 3.20 7.67 5.73
N GLY A 141 3.29 7.54 4.39
CA GLY A 141 4.06 8.43 3.51
C GLY A 141 5.57 8.14 3.40
N ARG A 142 6.07 7.06 3.98
CA ARG A 142 7.48 6.64 3.93
C ARG A 142 7.62 5.32 3.16
N PRO A 143 8.64 5.19 2.30
CA PRO A 143 8.86 3.98 1.53
C PRO A 143 9.06 2.76 2.43
N LEU A 144 8.34 1.68 2.12
CA LEU A 144 8.65 0.34 2.58
C LEU A 144 9.58 -0.31 1.56
N ALA A 145 10.66 -0.88 2.02
CA ALA A 145 11.54 -1.69 1.19
C ALA A 145 10.96 -3.11 1.06
N GLY A 146 11.35 -3.82 0.02
CA GLY A 146 11.04 -5.23 -0.14
C GLY A 146 12.33 -6.04 -0.11
N ALA A 147 12.54 -6.83 0.94
CA ALA A 147 13.68 -7.73 1.05
C ALA A 147 13.68 -8.82 -0.03
N GLN A 148 12.56 -9.04 -0.69
CA GLN A 148 12.43 -9.94 -1.82
C GLN A 148 12.57 -9.18 -3.14
N ILE A 149 13.71 -9.26 -3.79
CA ILE A 149 13.92 -8.74 -5.16
C ILE A 149 13.30 -7.36 -5.43
N GLY A 150 13.27 -6.48 -4.40
CA GLY A 150 12.69 -5.14 -4.50
C GLY A 150 11.16 -5.10 -4.62
N THR A 151 10.47 -6.22 -4.41
CA THR A 151 9.01 -6.28 -4.42
C THR A 151 8.53 -6.49 -2.99
N LEU A 152 7.67 -5.59 -2.50
CA LEU A 152 7.02 -5.78 -1.22
C LEU A 152 5.87 -6.78 -1.36
N ASP A 153 5.85 -7.76 -0.47
CA ASP A 153 4.72 -8.70 -0.35
C ASP A 153 3.54 -8.02 0.37
N LEU A 154 2.56 -7.55 -0.39
CA LEU A 154 1.35 -6.93 0.16
C LEU A 154 0.36 -7.95 0.77
N GLY A 155 0.54 -9.25 0.50
CA GLY A 155 -0.14 -10.33 1.22
C GLY A 155 0.33 -10.45 2.68
N ALA A 156 1.55 -9.97 2.97
CA ALA A 156 2.12 -9.89 4.31
C ALA A 156 1.60 -8.72 5.13
N LEU A 157 1.07 -7.67 4.49
CA LEU A 157 0.59 -6.49 5.20
C LEU A 157 -0.87 -6.68 5.63
N PRO A 158 -1.14 -6.78 6.95
CA PRO A 158 -2.50 -6.89 7.46
C PRO A 158 -3.25 -5.57 7.33
N THR A 159 -4.58 -5.62 7.29
CA THR A 159 -5.44 -4.44 7.38
C THR A 159 -5.69 -3.98 8.82
N ALA A 160 -5.21 -4.71 9.82
CA ALA A 160 -5.24 -4.30 11.22
C ALA A 160 -4.50 -2.96 11.40
N GLY A 161 -5.14 -1.99 12.03
CA GLY A 161 -4.59 -0.64 12.20
C GLY A 161 -4.60 0.25 10.95
N VAL A 162 -5.02 -0.25 9.78
CA VAL A 162 -5.13 0.56 8.56
C VAL A 162 -6.39 1.42 8.62
N GLU A 163 -6.24 2.73 8.42
CA GLU A 163 -7.33 3.69 8.36
C GLU A 163 -7.82 3.96 6.93
N ARG A 164 -6.89 3.91 5.98
CA ARG A 164 -7.18 3.97 4.56
C ARG A 164 -5.96 3.55 3.73
N ILE A 165 -6.20 3.20 2.49
CA ILE A 165 -5.14 2.97 1.49
C ILE A 165 -5.36 4.00 0.39
N GLU A 166 -4.34 4.79 0.10
CA GLU A 166 -4.34 5.80 -0.96
C GLU A 166 -3.55 5.26 -2.14
N ILE A 167 -4.13 5.26 -3.33
CA ILE A 167 -3.52 4.78 -4.56
C ILE A 167 -3.43 5.95 -5.53
N VAL A 168 -2.23 6.32 -5.94
CA VAL A 168 -1.96 7.34 -6.94
C VAL A 168 -1.41 6.65 -8.18
N GLU A 169 -2.15 6.73 -9.27
CA GLU A 169 -1.75 6.17 -10.55
C GLU A 169 -0.81 7.12 -11.31
N GLY A 170 0.05 6.54 -12.14
CA GLY A 170 1.10 7.26 -12.85
C GLY A 170 2.28 7.59 -11.94
N SER A 171 3.34 8.16 -12.53
CA SER A 171 4.59 8.36 -11.82
C SER A 171 4.49 9.20 -10.55
N GLY A 172 5.00 8.68 -9.44
CA GLY A 172 5.23 9.39 -8.18
C GLY A 172 6.69 9.79 -7.95
N ALA A 173 7.58 9.55 -8.92
CA ALA A 173 9.03 9.65 -8.71
C ALA A 173 9.52 11.05 -8.31
N THR A 174 8.87 12.11 -8.75
CA THR A 174 9.22 13.50 -8.38
C THR A 174 9.13 13.73 -6.87
N LEU A 175 8.14 13.18 -6.20
CA LEU A 175 7.97 13.36 -4.76
C LEU A 175 8.60 12.22 -3.94
N TYR A 176 8.57 10.98 -4.45
CA TYR A 176 8.92 9.81 -3.65
C TYR A 176 10.18 9.09 -4.11
N GLY A 177 10.70 9.40 -5.32
CA GLY A 177 11.95 8.84 -5.83
C GLY A 177 11.80 7.48 -6.50
N THR A 178 12.81 6.67 -6.32
CA THR A 178 12.99 5.37 -6.96
C THR A 178 11.79 4.43 -6.77
N GLY A 179 11.47 3.64 -7.81
CA GLY A 179 10.42 2.61 -7.78
C GLY A 179 9.00 3.12 -8.04
N ALA A 180 8.75 4.44 -8.06
CA ALA A 180 7.43 5.00 -8.29
C ALA A 180 7.13 5.23 -9.79
N ILE A 181 7.29 4.20 -10.62
CA ILE A 181 7.07 4.25 -12.07
C ILE A 181 5.58 4.14 -12.41
N GLY A 182 4.93 3.07 -11.99
CA GLY A 182 3.50 2.81 -12.26
C GLY A 182 2.58 3.60 -11.36
N GLY A 183 3.02 3.87 -10.14
CA GLY A 183 2.25 4.59 -9.16
C GLY A 183 2.78 4.44 -7.74
N VAL A 184 1.99 4.96 -6.81
CA VAL A 184 2.28 4.92 -5.37
C VAL A 184 1.07 4.39 -4.62
N ILE A 185 1.29 3.43 -3.73
CA ILE A 185 0.29 2.92 -2.79
C ILE A 185 0.73 3.35 -1.38
N ASN A 186 -0.09 4.12 -0.69
CA ASN A 186 0.22 4.54 0.68
C ASN A 186 -0.77 3.93 1.67
N VAL A 187 -0.27 3.05 2.51
CA VAL A 187 -1.02 2.45 3.62
C VAL A 187 -0.97 3.42 4.78
N VAL A 188 -2.10 4.04 5.09
CA VAL A 188 -2.21 5.06 6.14
C VAL A 188 -2.78 4.42 7.40
N THR A 189 -2.01 4.46 8.48
CA THR A 189 -2.38 3.86 9.77
C THR A 189 -2.73 4.90 10.84
N VAL A 190 -2.47 6.18 10.60
CA VAL A 190 -2.76 7.26 11.54
C VAL A 190 -4.25 7.58 11.54
N PRO A 191 -4.98 7.35 12.66
CA PRO A 191 -6.41 7.59 12.71
C PRO A 191 -6.73 9.10 12.75
N ARG A 192 -7.78 9.47 12.01
CA ARG A 192 -8.40 10.78 12.15
C ARG A 192 -9.59 10.66 13.12
N ASN A 193 -9.44 11.22 14.32
CA ASN A 193 -10.54 11.32 15.32
C ASN A 193 -11.22 10.01 15.76
N ARG A 194 -10.55 8.86 15.59
CA ARG A 194 -11.09 7.58 16.05
C ARG A 194 -10.87 7.41 17.56
N ARG A 195 -11.89 6.93 18.27
CA ARG A 195 -11.85 6.65 19.71
C ARG A 195 -12.20 5.19 20.04
N ASP A 196 -12.73 4.46 19.08
CA ASP A 196 -13.26 3.12 19.29
C ASP A 196 -12.18 2.05 19.14
N THR A 197 -12.27 1.02 19.98
CA THR A 197 -11.55 -0.24 19.83
C THR A 197 -12.45 -1.28 19.20
N ILE A 198 -11.98 -1.95 18.18
CA ILE A 198 -12.69 -3.02 17.46
C ILE A 198 -11.90 -4.31 17.67
N ALA A 199 -12.57 -5.33 18.18
CA ALA A 199 -12.06 -6.69 18.20
C ALA A 199 -12.80 -7.50 17.15
N THR A 200 -12.06 -8.26 16.33
CA THR A 200 -12.61 -9.11 15.27
C THR A 200 -12.05 -10.52 15.42
N LEU A 201 -12.95 -11.49 15.47
CA LEU A 201 -12.63 -12.90 15.30
C LEU A 201 -13.13 -13.32 13.92
N SER A 202 -12.27 -13.95 13.15
CA SER A 202 -12.64 -14.47 11.83
C SER A 202 -12.24 -15.92 11.67
N ASN A 203 -13.07 -16.68 10.97
CA ASN A 203 -12.77 -18.03 10.50
C ASN A 203 -13.14 -18.08 9.03
N ALA A 204 -12.32 -18.73 8.22
CA ALA A 204 -12.54 -18.88 6.79
C ALA A 204 -12.24 -20.30 6.34
N THR A 205 -12.53 -20.58 5.08
CA THR A 205 -12.08 -21.80 4.41
C THR A 205 -10.55 -21.93 4.50
N PHE A 206 -10.03 -23.11 4.24
CA PHE A 206 -8.60 -23.42 4.37
C PHE A 206 -8.07 -23.32 5.81
N GLY A 207 -8.93 -23.54 6.83
CA GLY A 207 -8.54 -23.49 8.23
C GLY A 207 -7.97 -22.14 8.68
N GLU A 208 -8.28 -21.07 7.95
CA GLU A 208 -7.86 -19.72 8.34
C GLU A 208 -8.66 -19.25 9.55
N SER A 209 -7.94 -18.79 10.56
CA SER A 209 -8.51 -18.15 11.74
C SER A 209 -7.66 -16.92 12.09
N ALA A 210 -8.31 -15.82 12.46
CA ALA A 210 -7.62 -14.63 12.91
C ALA A 210 -8.32 -13.95 14.08
N LEU A 211 -7.48 -13.41 14.97
CA LEU A 211 -7.87 -12.45 16.02
C LEU A 211 -7.24 -11.12 15.70
N VAL A 212 -8.07 -10.09 15.55
CA VAL A 212 -7.64 -8.72 15.34
C VAL A 212 -8.14 -7.85 16.47
N VAL A 213 -7.25 -7.05 17.06
CA VAL A 213 -7.60 -5.96 18.00
C VAL A 213 -7.09 -4.67 17.40
N ASP A 214 -7.97 -3.74 17.12
CA ASP A 214 -7.68 -2.49 16.43
C ASP A 214 -8.20 -1.32 17.27
N ALA A 215 -7.28 -0.62 17.94
CA ALA A 215 -7.50 0.53 18.80
C ALA A 215 -6.81 1.78 18.22
N PRO A 216 -7.12 3.00 18.68
CA PRO A 216 -6.51 4.23 18.17
C PRO A 216 -4.99 4.27 18.22
N ASN A 217 -4.41 3.71 19.28
CA ASN A 217 -2.96 3.76 19.52
C ASN A 217 -2.27 2.41 19.39
N PHE A 218 -3.02 1.37 19.04
CA PHE A 218 -2.53 -0.01 19.06
C PHE A 218 -3.31 -0.84 18.06
N ALA A 219 -2.61 -1.68 17.32
CA ALA A 219 -3.21 -2.73 16.49
C ALA A 219 -2.45 -4.03 16.69
N PHE A 220 -3.18 -5.11 16.83
CA PHE A 220 -2.66 -6.47 16.96
C PHE A 220 -3.43 -7.40 16.04
N GLU A 221 -2.72 -8.30 15.37
CA GLU A 221 -3.32 -9.41 14.64
C GLU A 221 -2.53 -10.68 14.89
N ARG A 222 -3.26 -11.77 15.15
CA ARG A 222 -2.74 -13.12 15.07
C ARG A 222 -3.58 -13.88 14.04
N ARG A 223 -2.94 -14.43 13.02
CA ARG A 223 -3.56 -15.21 11.95
C ARG A 223 -2.88 -16.56 11.82
N VAL A 224 -3.64 -17.59 11.63
CA VAL A 224 -3.17 -18.93 11.26
C VAL A 224 -4.02 -19.44 10.10
N ALA A 225 -3.39 -20.17 9.19
CA ALA A 225 -4.08 -20.92 8.14
C ALA A 225 -3.38 -22.27 7.96
N ARG A 226 -4.11 -23.29 7.54
CA ARG A 226 -3.56 -24.62 7.25
C ARG A 226 -4.34 -25.17 6.08
N SER A 227 -3.70 -25.31 4.94
CA SER A 227 -4.39 -25.85 3.79
C SER A 227 -3.44 -26.40 2.76
N ASP A 228 -3.78 -27.59 2.33
CA ASP A 228 -3.37 -28.08 1.03
C ASP A 228 -4.44 -27.67 0.01
N PHE A 229 -4.06 -27.36 -1.20
CA PHE A 229 -5.02 -26.99 -2.23
C PHE A 229 -4.68 -27.62 -3.59
N GLY A 230 -5.74 -28.04 -4.29
CA GLY A 230 -5.62 -28.55 -5.65
C GLY A 230 -5.36 -27.43 -6.65
N TYR A 231 -4.46 -27.67 -7.60
CA TYR A 231 -4.25 -26.81 -8.75
C TYR A 231 -4.59 -27.53 -10.05
N PRO A 232 -5.09 -26.81 -11.09
CA PRO A 232 -5.34 -27.41 -12.40
C PRO A 232 -4.03 -27.72 -13.14
N ALA A 233 -4.12 -28.50 -14.19
CA ALA A 233 -3.00 -28.69 -15.12
C ALA A 233 -2.56 -27.34 -15.71
N PHE A 234 -1.25 -27.12 -15.81
CA PHE A 234 -0.66 -25.90 -16.34
C PHE A 234 0.44 -26.23 -17.35
N GLY A 235 0.26 -25.82 -18.59
CA GLY A 235 1.18 -26.20 -19.67
C GLY A 235 1.24 -27.70 -19.84
N SER A 236 2.45 -28.28 -19.73
CA SER A 236 2.70 -29.72 -19.77
C SER A 236 2.54 -30.42 -18.41
N ASP A 237 2.36 -29.64 -17.33
CA ASP A 237 2.32 -30.18 -15.97
C ASP A 237 0.91 -30.65 -15.60
N PRO A 238 0.76 -31.86 -15.03
CA PRO A 238 -0.54 -32.36 -14.62
C PRO A 238 -1.11 -31.58 -13.44
N SER A 239 -2.42 -31.67 -13.27
CA SER A 239 -3.07 -31.19 -12.04
C SER A 239 -2.51 -31.93 -10.81
N GLY A 240 -2.43 -31.24 -9.68
CA GLY A 240 -1.89 -31.78 -8.45
C GLY A 240 -2.43 -31.13 -7.20
N VAL A 241 -1.84 -31.47 -6.07
CA VAL A 241 -2.11 -30.85 -4.78
C VAL A 241 -0.82 -30.20 -4.27
N ARG A 242 -0.90 -28.93 -3.93
CA ARG A 242 0.18 -28.22 -3.22
C ARG A 242 0.01 -28.47 -1.74
N GLN A 243 1.03 -29.05 -1.16
CA GLN A 243 1.08 -29.44 0.25
C GLN A 243 1.84 -28.40 1.08
N ASP A 244 1.66 -28.46 2.39
CA ASP A 244 2.36 -27.63 3.37
C ASP A 244 2.21 -26.12 3.13
N VAL A 245 1.01 -25.70 2.74
CA VAL A 245 0.67 -24.28 2.53
C VAL A 245 0.04 -23.74 3.81
N ASP A 246 0.79 -23.74 4.89
CA ASP A 246 0.39 -23.18 6.18
C ASP A 246 0.94 -21.78 6.39
N LEU A 247 0.27 -21.04 7.25
CA LEU A 247 0.66 -19.69 7.68
C LEU A 247 0.48 -19.54 9.18
N ALA A 248 1.46 -18.98 9.84
CA ALA A 248 1.35 -18.42 11.18
C ALA A 248 1.90 -17.00 11.17
N SER A 249 1.04 -15.99 11.25
CA SER A 249 1.41 -14.58 11.21
C SER A 249 1.04 -13.88 12.52
N THR A 250 1.90 -13.01 12.99
CA THR A 250 1.63 -12.11 14.12
C THR A 250 2.06 -10.70 13.73
N SER A 251 1.18 -9.73 13.86
CA SER A 251 1.52 -8.33 13.69
C SER A 251 1.17 -7.50 14.93
N LEU A 252 2.00 -6.53 15.19
CA LEU A 252 1.83 -5.56 16.28
C LEU A 252 2.23 -4.19 15.77
N ARG A 253 1.41 -3.18 16.03
CA ARG A 253 1.73 -1.78 15.78
C ARG A 253 1.28 -0.92 16.95
N ALA A 254 2.14 0.01 17.37
CA ALA A 254 1.83 0.97 18.41
C ALA A 254 2.20 2.37 17.94
N ARG A 255 1.48 3.37 18.47
CA ARG A 255 1.71 4.78 18.16
C ARG A 255 1.35 5.68 19.34
N THR A 256 2.01 6.82 19.41
CA THR A 256 1.66 7.89 20.32
C THR A 256 1.98 9.23 19.68
N ALA A 257 1.26 10.28 20.08
CA ALA A 257 1.52 11.63 19.63
C ALA A 257 1.28 12.60 20.77
N THR A 258 2.10 13.63 20.86
CA THR A 258 2.01 14.69 21.85
C THR A 258 2.47 16.02 21.26
N HIS A 259 2.31 17.10 22.02
CA HIS A 259 2.82 18.42 21.65
C HIS A 259 3.87 18.88 22.69
N LEU A 260 4.97 19.40 22.19
CA LEU A 260 6.05 20.00 22.94
C LEU A 260 6.08 21.50 22.60
N GLY A 261 5.21 22.28 23.25
CA GLY A 261 4.96 23.68 22.86
C GLY A 261 4.34 23.77 21.46
N ALA A 262 5.01 24.46 20.54
CA ALA A 262 4.57 24.62 19.14
C ALA A 262 4.96 23.43 18.23
N LEU A 263 5.65 22.43 18.76
CA LEU A 263 6.10 21.26 18.02
C LEU A 263 5.17 20.08 18.30
N GLY A 264 4.70 19.42 17.24
CA GLY A 264 4.05 18.11 17.33
C GLY A 264 5.10 17.00 17.26
N LEU A 265 5.09 16.09 18.21
CA LEU A 265 5.91 14.87 18.23
C LEU A 265 4.99 13.66 18.05
N ALA A 266 5.29 12.80 17.07
CA ALA A 266 4.64 11.52 16.90
C ALA A 266 5.69 10.41 16.87
N LEU A 267 5.39 9.32 17.57
CA LEU A 267 6.19 8.09 17.56
C LEU A 267 5.28 6.94 17.13
N ASP A 268 5.71 6.16 16.19
CA ASP A 268 5.03 4.94 15.76
C ASP A 268 6.01 3.85 15.38
N GLY A 269 5.56 2.61 15.46
CA GLY A 269 6.35 1.47 15.04
C GLY A 269 5.53 0.20 15.00
N GLY A 270 6.03 -0.78 14.28
CA GLY A 270 5.37 -2.06 14.12
C GLY A 270 6.34 -3.19 13.83
N ILE A 271 5.84 -4.39 14.01
CA ILE A 271 6.52 -5.63 13.64
C ILE A 271 5.50 -6.61 13.06
N VAL A 272 5.91 -7.30 12.00
CA VAL A 272 5.17 -8.42 11.41
C VAL A 272 6.13 -9.60 11.38
N ALA A 273 5.75 -10.70 12.01
CA ALA A 273 6.47 -11.97 11.97
C ALA A 273 5.59 -13.04 11.33
N ARG A 274 6.12 -13.75 10.33
CA ARG A 274 5.43 -14.83 9.62
C ARG A 274 6.29 -16.07 9.57
N HIS A 275 5.64 -17.20 9.69
CA HIS A 275 6.17 -18.52 9.37
C HIS A 275 5.18 -19.18 8.42
N LEU A 276 5.64 -19.61 7.25
CA LEU A 276 4.77 -20.13 6.20
C LEU A 276 5.44 -21.22 5.37
N GLY A 277 4.62 -22.07 4.81
CA GLY A 277 5.04 -23.01 3.77
C GLY A 277 5.31 -22.27 2.46
N ALA A 278 6.41 -22.57 1.81
CA ALA A 278 6.84 -21.96 0.56
C ALA A 278 6.79 -22.98 -0.58
N ALA A 279 5.58 -23.41 -0.93
CA ALA A 279 5.31 -24.55 -1.81
C ALA A 279 5.78 -24.37 -3.28
N GLY A 280 6.53 -23.32 -3.61
CA GLY A 280 7.08 -23.03 -4.95
C GLY A 280 6.01 -22.64 -5.98
N GLN A 281 6.38 -22.51 -7.22
CA GLN A 281 5.47 -22.30 -8.36
C GLN A 281 5.35 -23.59 -9.17
N VAL A 282 4.20 -23.85 -9.78
CA VAL A 282 4.10 -24.88 -10.81
C VAL A 282 4.89 -24.40 -12.05
N PRO A 283 5.79 -25.22 -12.65
CA PRO A 283 6.09 -26.63 -12.37
C PRO A 283 7.13 -26.90 -11.26
N PHE A 284 7.70 -25.89 -10.64
CA PHE A 284 8.79 -26.01 -9.65
C PHE A 284 8.23 -26.02 -8.23
N THR A 285 7.53 -27.08 -7.87
CA THR A 285 6.96 -27.22 -6.53
C THR A 285 8.02 -27.59 -5.50
N THR A 286 7.96 -26.97 -4.33
CA THR A 286 8.86 -27.20 -3.19
C THR A 286 8.02 -27.48 -1.94
N PRO A 287 7.37 -28.66 -1.83
CA PRO A 287 6.37 -28.94 -0.77
C PRO A 287 6.96 -28.89 0.65
N ASN A 288 8.26 -29.12 0.82
CA ASN A 288 8.92 -29.11 2.13
C ASN A 288 9.61 -27.78 2.46
N ALA A 289 9.56 -26.81 1.55
CA ALA A 289 10.21 -25.52 1.78
C ALA A 289 9.44 -24.65 2.77
N ARG A 290 10.18 -23.89 3.56
CA ARG A 290 9.68 -22.99 4.61
C ARG A 290 10.25 -21.59 4.46
N GLN A 291 9.44 -20.59 4.78
CA GLN A 291 9.85 -19.21 4.81
C GLN A 291 9.52 -18.59 6.16
N ASP A 292 10.50 -17.89 6.74
CA ASP A 292 10.36 -17.07 7.93
C ASP A 292 10.62 -15.62 7.57
N ASP A 293 9.65 -14.74 7.81
CA ASP A 293 9.79 -13.31 7.61
C ASP A 293 9.66 -12.58 8.94
N VAL A 294 10.54 -11.61 9.17
CA VAL A 294 10.42 -10.67 10.30
C VAL A 294 10.69 -9.27 9.77
N ASN A 295 9.65 -8.44 9.74
CA ASN A 295 9.71 -7.09 9.23
C ASN A 295 9.32 -6.12 10.34
N GLY A 296 10.19 -5.17 10.63
CA GLY A 296 9.99 -4.17 11.67
C GLY A 296 10.25 -2.75 11.17
N ASP A 297 9.49 -1.79 11.67
CA ASP A 297 9.67 -0.38 11.41
C ASP A 297 9.48 0.46 12.67
N ALA A 298 10.17 1.59 12.74
CA ALA A 298 9.98 2.60 13.77
C ALA A 298 10.13 4.00 13.17
N ARG A 299 9.32 4.97 13.63
CA ARG A 299 9.39 6.36 13.21
C ARG A 299 9.30 7.31 14.40
N ALA A 300 10.10 8.37 14.33
CA ALA A 300 9.91 9.59 15.11
C ALA A 300 9.66 10.75 14.13
N SER A 301 8.55 11.45 14.30
CA SER A 301 8.12 12.57 13.46
C SER A 301 8.01 13.83 14.30
N LEU A 302 8.74 14.87 13.92
CA LEU A 302 8.68 16.19 14.52
C LEU A 302 8.05 17.15 13.51
N SER A 303 6.96 17.81 13.88
CA SER A 303 6.24 18.72 12.98
C SER A 303 6.01 20.08 13.63
N ARG A 304 6.03 21.11 12.79
CA ARG A 304 5.65 22.48 13.17
C ARG A 304 4.72 23.03 12.09
N SER A 305 3.58 23.54 12.53
CA SER A 305 2.60 24.20 11.65
C SER A 305 2.49 25.67 12.00
N GLY A 306 2.59 26.52 10.99
CA GLY A 306 2.28 27.95 11.04
C GLY A 306 1.02 28.24 10.22
N ALA A 307 0.67 29.52 10.07
CA ALA A 307 -0.53 29.96 9.34
C ALA A 307 -0.51 29.57 7.85
N ARG A 308 0.65 29.62 7.20
CA ARG A 308 0.85 29.33 5.77
C ARG A 308 1.99 28.36 5.50
N SER A 309 2.57 27.76 6.53
CA SER A 309 3.68 26.84 6.36
C SER A 309 3.62 25.68 7.33
N ALA A 310 4.09 24.52 6.90
CA ALA A 310 4.30 23.36 7.74
C ALA A 310 5.65 22.72 7.41
N ALA A 311 6.41 22.39 8.44
CA ALA A 311 7.66 21.65 8.34
C ALA A 311 7.51 20.33 9.08
N THR A 312 8.03 19.24 8.51
CA THR A 312 8.04 17.92 9.13
C THR A 312 9.42 17.30 8.94
N LEU A 313 10.00 16.83 10.02
CA LEU A 313 11.19 15.99 10.03
C LEU A 313 10.78 14.59 10.48
N ASP A 314 10.97 13.61 9.61
CA ASP A 314 10.75 12.20 9.90
C ASP A 314 12.11 11.49 10.00
N LEU A 315 12.32 10.75 11.08
CA LEU A 315 13.41 9.80 11.26
C LEU A 315 12.81 8.40 11.29
N THR A 316 13.25 7.53 10.41
CA THR A 316 12.69 6.19 10.23
C THR A 316 13.80 5.15 10.26
N GLY A 317 13.58 4.05 10.96
CA GLY A 317 14.36 2.83 10.88
C GLY A 317 13.50 1.68 10.39
N THR A 318 14.00 0.88 9.45
CA THR A 318 13.36 -0.36 8.99
C THR A 318 14.35 -1.51 9.05
N ARG A 319 13.85 -2.69 9.36
CA ARG A 319 14.59 -3.94 9.24
C ARG A 319 13.67 -5.01 8.69
N GLU A 320 14.09 -5.62 7.63
CA GLU A 320 13.39 -6.71 6.95
C GLU A 320 14.29 -7.92 6.90
N SER A 321 13.77 -9.09 7.23
CA SER A 321 14.48 -10.36 7.21
C SER A 321 13.61 -11.41 6.56
N LEU A 322 14.15 -12.09 5.56
CA LEU A 322 13.53 -13.23 4.91
C LEU A 322 14.50 -14.39 4.96
N LEU A 323 14.08 -15.49 5.57
CA LEU A 323 14.81 -16.74 5.58
C LEU A 323 13.98 -17.81 4.88
N TYR A 324 14.44 -18.25 3.74
CA TYR A 324 13.90 -19.38 2.98
C TYR A 324 14.76 -20.61 3.23
N ARG A 325 14.14 -21.76 3.40
CA ARG A 325 14.82 -23.06 3.55
C ARG A 325 14.09 -24.12 2.75
N ASP A 326 14.81 -24.85 1.93
CA ASP A 326 14.34 -26.06 1.25
C ASP A 326 15.26 -27.22 1.65
N PRO A 327 14.79 -28.13 2.53
CA PRO A 327 15.63 -29.19 3.09
C PRO A 327 15.80 -30.38 2.15
N VAL A 328 15.01 -30.47 1.07
CA VAL A 328 14.94 -31.65 0.21
C VAL A 328 15.67 -31.40 -1.10
N ALA A 329 16.83 -32.03 -1.27
CA ALA A 329 17.67 -31.85 -2.46
C ALA A 329 16.98 -32.18 -3.77
N ALA A 330 16.10 -33.19 -3.82
CA ALA A 330 15.42 -33.62 -5.03
C ALA A 330 14.32 -32.62 -5.49
N GLU A 331 13.84 -31.77 -4.59
CA GLU A 331 12.82 -30.77 -4.84
C GLU A 331 13.42 -29.36 -4.99
N SER A 332 14.65 -29.19 -4.50
CA SER A 332 15.34 -27.90 -4.57
C SER A 332 15.76 -27.57 -6.00
N PHE A 333 15.59 -26.32 -6.38
CA PHE A 333 16.08 -25.77 -7.65
C PHE A 333 17.59 -26.02 -7.88
N THR A 334 18.36 -26.14 -6.82
CA THR A 334 19.82 -26.37 -6.88
C THR A 334 20.21 -27.86 -6.92
N GLY A 335 19.24 -28.78 -6.75
CA GLY A 335 19.52 -30.21 -6.59
C GLY A 335 20.23 -30.58 -5.30
N ALA A 336 20.30 -29.65 -4.33
CA ALA A 336 20.87 -29.82 -3.00
C ALA A 336 19.99 -29.07 -1.97
N PRO A 337 20.01 -29.42 -0.68
CA PRO A 337 19.35 -28.62 0.34
C PRO A 337 19.80 -27.16 0.22
N PHE A 338 18.83 -26.25 0.23
CA PHE A 338 19.08 -24.84 -0.01
C PHE A 338 18.55 -23.98 1.12
N ALA A 339 19.32 -22.98 1.52
CA ALA A 339 18.88 -21.94 2.44
C ALA A 339 19.30 -20.57 1.91
N PHE A 340 18.41 -19.61 2.03
CA PHE A 340 18.63 -18.23 1.61
C PHE A 340 18.19 -17.28 2.72
N LEU A 341 19.10 -16.44 3.19
CA LEU A 341 18.81 -15.38 4.15
C LEU A 341 19.08 -14.02 3.51
N ASN A 342 18.07 -13.18 3.44
CA ASN A 342 18.24 -11.78 3.10
C ASN A 342 17.80 -10.91 4.27
N VAL A 343 18.68 -10.02 4.72
CA VAL A 343 18.39 -9.04 5.77
C VAL A 343 18.75 -7.66 5.26
N GLU A 344 17.76 -6.79 5.17
CA GLU A 344 17.96 -5.38 4.87
C GLU A 344 17.66 -4.53 6.11
N SER A 345 18.55 -3.60 6.42
CA SER A 345 18.36 -2.61 7.48
C SER A 345 18.60 -1.22 6.89
N ARG A 346 17.67 -0.28 7.13
CA ARG A 346 17.72 1.07 6.58
C ARG A 346 17.37 2.10 7.65
N VAL A 347 18.09 3.21 7.64
CA VAL A 347 17.74 4.43 8.40
C VAL A 347 17.54 5.55 7.39
N GLN A 348 16.50 6.33 7.56
CA GLN A 348 16.14 7.44 6.68
C GLN A 348 15.79 8.67 7.51
N ALA A 349 16.28 9.84 7.05
CA ALA A 349 15.86 11.17 7.50
C ALA A 349 15.19 11.89 6.34
N SER A 350 13.99 12.43 6.55
CA SER A 350 13.22 13.15 5.54
C SER A 350 12.74 14.47 6.11
N LEU A 351 13.24 15.58 5.54
CA LEU A 351 12.76 16.93 5.88
C LEU A 351 11.85 17.41 4.75
N ARG A 352 10.61 17.71 5.08
CA ARG A 352 9.59 18.22 4.17
C ARG A 352 9.06 19.55 4.65
N ASN A 353 8.98 20.51 3.73
CA ASN A 353 8.31 21.78 3.96
C ASN A 353 7.16 21.96 2.97
N VAL A 354 6.07 22.50 3.46
CA VAL A 354 4.91 22.92 2.67
C VAL A 354 4.66 24.38 2.93
N VAL A 355 4.67 25.20 1.88
CA VAL A 355 4.37 26.64 1.96
C VAL A 355 3.13 26.90 1.10
N GLN A 356 2.06 27.37 1.75
CA GLN A 356 0.82 27.75 1.07
C GLN A 356 0.88 29.20 0.64
N ASN A 357 0.49 29.47 -0.59
CA ASN A 357 0.25 30.81 -1.13
C ASN A 357 -1.23 30.97 -1.52
N ASP A 358 -1.63 32.16 -1.92
CA ASP A 358 -3.03 32.45 -2.26
C ASP A 358 -3.51 31.68 -3.50
N GLY A 359 -2.60 31.22 -4.35
CA GLY A 359 -2.86 30.48 -5.57
C GLY A 359 -2.55 28.99 -5.53
N GLY A 360 -1.93 28.46 -4.45
CA GLY A 360 -1.49 27.07 -4.44
C GLY A 360 -0.59 26.69 -3.28
N ALA A 361 0.39 25.82 -3.52
CA ALA A 361 1.35 25.44 -2.50
C ALA A 361 2.65 24.89 -3.12
N LEU A 362 3.77 25.30 -2.55
CA LEU A 362 5.09 24.76 -2.81
C LEU A 362 5.41 23.69 -1.75
N VAL A 363 5.73 22.48 -2.22
CA VAL A 363 6.26 21.38 -1.39
C VAL A 363 7.72 21.17 -1.79
N TYR A 364 8.62 21.18 -0.83
CA TYR A 364 10.03 20.90 -1.08
C TYR A 364 10.69 20.20 0.09
N GLY A 365 11.78 19.50 -0.18
CA GLY A 365 12.44 18.75 0.86
C GLY A 365 13.72 18.05 0.46
N VAL A 366 14.27 17.35 1.46
CA VAL A 366 15.49 16.55 1.36
C VAL A 366 15.21 15.18 1.98
N ASP A 367 15.59 14.13 1.27
CA ASP A 367 15.56 12.76 1.76
C ASP A 367 17.00 12.21 1.80
N LEU A 368 17.39 11.66 2.95
CA LEU A 368 18.69 11.01 3.18
C LEU A 368 18.42 9.60 3.69
N ALA A 369 19.01 8.58 3.09
CA ALA A 369 18.92 7.21 3.60
C ALA A 369 20.28 6.52 3.54
N ARG A 370 20.50 5.64 4.51
CA ARG A 370 21.62 4.69 4.54
C ARG A 370 21.10 3.33 4.97
N GLY A 371 21.68 2.29 4.42
CA GLY A 371 21.31 0.95 4.78
C GLY A 371 22.41 -0.05 4.51
N VAL A 372 22.15 -1.26 4.95
CA VAL A 372 23.00 -2.44 4.76
C VAL A 372 22.09 -3.60 4.36
N ALA A 373 22.43 -4.25 3.25
CA ALA A 373 21.86 -5.52 2.84
C ALA A 373 22.86 -6.65 3.10
N ARG A 374 22.43 -7.70 3.77
CA ARG A 374 23.17 -8.95 3.97
C ARG A 374 22.45 -10.06 3.22
N ILE A 375 23.11 -10.65 2.27
CA ILE A 375 22.62 -11.75 1.43
C ILE A 375 23.47 -12.97 1.72
N ASP A 376 22.84 -14.06 2.15
CA ASP A 376 23.49 -15.33 2.47
C ASP A 376 22.75 -16.43 1.68
N ALA A 377 23.41 -17.01 0.70
CA ALA A 377 22.83 -18.06 -0.15
C ALA A 377 23.14 -19.49 0.38
N GLY A 378 23.56 -19.60 1.64
CA GLY A 378 23.86 -20.89 2.26
C GLY A 378 25.23 -21.47 1.90
N ASP A 379 26.08 -20.69 1.22
CA ASP A 379 27.44 -21.06 0.86
C ASP A 379 28.48 -20.75 1.96
N GLY A 380 28.04 -20.23 3.10
CA GLY A 380 28.87 -19.83 4.23
C GLY A 380 29.65 -18.53 4.01
N GLN A 381 29.36 -17.81 2.91
CA GLN A 381 30.02 -16.57 2.52
C GLN A 381 28.99 -15.43 2.35
N PRO A 382 28.40 -14.90 3.43
CA PRO A 382 27.40 -13.87 3.30
C PRO A 382 27.97 -12.60 2.67
N ALA A 383 27.33 -12.12 1.61
CA ALA A 383 27.64 -10.84 1.01
C ALA A 383 27.00 -9.72 1.85
N VAL A 384 27.78 -8.71 2.21
CA VAL A 384 27.31 -7.54 2.98
C VAL A 384 27.61 -6.27 2.22
N HIS A 385 26.56 -5.54 1.83
CA HIS A 385 26.66 -4.35 1.00
C HIS A 385 25.94 -3.16 1.63
N GLY A 386 26.68 -2.05 1.76
CA GLY A 386 26.12 -0.77 2.18
C GLY A 386 25.55 -0.01 0.99
N PHE A 387 24.46 0.70 1.20
CA PHE A 387 23.91 1.64 0.23
C PHE A 387 23.61 2.99 0.89
N ALA A 388 23.60 4.04 0.07
CA ALA A 388 23.28 5.39 0.53
C ALA A 388 22.50 6.12 -0.56
N GLN A 389 21.45 6.81 -0.16
CA GLN A 389 20.57 7.56 -1.05
C GLN A 389 20.47 9.01 -0.55
N THR A 390 20.57 9.96 -1.47
CA THR A 390 20.41 11.38 -1.18
C THR A 390 19.52 11.99 -2.26
N ALA A 391 18.52 12.76 -1.86
CA ALA A 391 17.66 13.43 -2.80
C ALA A 391 17.23 14.80 -2.32
N VAL A 392 17.04 15.70 -3.29
CA VAL A 392 16.35 16.97 -3.11
C VAL A 392 15.19 17.05 -4.08
N TYR A 393 14.07 17.62 -3.65
CA TYR A 393 12.89 17.75 -4.49
C TYR A 393 12.11 19.02 -4.21
N ALA A 394 11.41 19.49 -5.23
CA ALA A 394 10.43 20.56 -5.12
C ALA A 394 9.27 20.31 -6.10
N GLN A 395 8.07 20.63 -5.69
CA GLN A 395 6.87 20.66 -6.54
C GLN A 395 6.05 21.89 -6.17
N ASP A 396 5.76 22.72 -7.14
CA ASP A 396 4.86 23.87 -7.00
C ASP A 396 3.54 23.58 -7.68
N GLN A 397 2.47 23.91 -7.00
CA GLN A 397 1.11 23.80 -7.51
C GLN A 397 0.48 25.19 -7.51
N VAL A 398 0.00 25.61 -8.66
CA VAL A 398 -0.57 26.94 -8.88
C VAL A 398 -2.00 26.80 -9.40
N ARG A 399 -2.85 27.71 -8.95
CA ARG A 399 -4.22 27.83 -9.41
C ARG A 399 -4.38 29.10 -10.27
N PHE A 400 -4.89 28.93 -11.46
CA PHE A 400 -5.22 30.02 -12.38
C PHE A 400 -6.75 30.17 -12.42
N GLY A 401 -7.25 31.18 -11.71
CA GLY A 401 -8.67 31.37 -11.50
C GLY A 401 -9.32 30.18 -10.77
N ASN A 402 -10.57 29.88 -11.13
CA ASN A 402 -11.33 28.76 -10.54
C ASN A 402 -11.29 27.49 -11.39
N SER A 403 -10.78 27.56 -12.61
CA SER A 403 -10.89 26.48 -13.60
C SER A 403 -9.62 25.69 -13.81
N LEU A 404 -8.43 26.27 -13.65
CA LEU A 404 -7.18 25.58 -13.94
C LEU A 404 -6.31 25.46 -12.68
N ARG A 405 -5.89 24.23 -12.36
CA ARG A 405 -4.82 23.92 -11.45
C ARG A 405 -3.68 23.28 -12.24
N ALA A 406 -2.47 23.78 -12.08
CA ALA A 406 -1.29 23.21 -12.71
C ALA A 406 -0.21 22.95 -11.67
N TYR A 407 0.64 21.99 -11.92
CA TYR A 407 1.82 21.75 -11.10
C TYR A 407 3.04 21.50 -11.97
N ALA A 408 4.20 21.85 -11.43
CA ALA A 408 5.49 21.46 -11.95
C ALA A 408 6.40 21.02 -10.80
N GLY A 409 7.17 19.98 -11.01
CA GLY A 409 8.04 19.43 -9.99
C GLY A 409 9.32 18.85 -10.56
N LEU A 410 10.35 18.79 -9.72
CA LEU A 410 11.63 18.19 -10.03
C LEU A 410 12.20 17.49 -8.79
N ARG A 411 12.77 16.31 -8.99
CA ARG A 411 13.61 15.62 -8.02
C ARG A 411 14.95 15.32 -8.65
N ALA A 412 16.01 15.59 -7.91
CA ALA A 412 17.35 15.09 -8.18
C ALA A 412 17.70 14.09 -7.09
N GLU A 413 18.07 12.89 -7.49
CA GLU A 413 18.40 11.80 -6.57
C GLU A 413 19.72 11.15 -6.98
N ARG A 414 20.51 10.78 -5.99
CA ARG A 414 21.72 9.99 -6.15
C ARG A 414 21.61 8.75 -5.26
N ASP A 415 21.82 7.60 -5.86
CA ASP A 415 21.80 6.30 -5.21
C ASP A 415 23.19 5.68 -5.29
N GLY A 416 24.01 5.91 -4.26
CA GLY A 416 25.35 5.35 -4.08
C GLY A 416 26.20 5.32 -5.35
N ALA A 417 26.67 4.12 -5.69
CA ALA A 417 27.49 3.86 -6.87
C ALA A 417 26.66 3.69 -8.16
N GLN A 418 25.33 3.48 -8.09
CA GLN A 418 24.46 3.25 -9.24
C GLN A 418 24.16 4.53 -10.04
N GLY A 419 24.56 5.68 -9.50
CA GLY A 419 24.49 6.96 -10.20
C GLY A 419 23.30 7.82 -9.78
N GLY A 420 23.02 8.84 -10.61
CA GLY A 420 21.98 9.82 -10.35
C GLY A 420 20.80 9.73 -11.31
N ALA A 421 19.65 10.24 -10.86
CA ALA A 421 18.46 10.39 -11.68
C ALA A 421 17.81 11.75 -11.47
N LEU A 422 17.24 12.29 -12.55
CA LEU A 422 16.35 13.44 -12.52
C LEU A 422 14.94 12.98 -12.85
N ALA A 423 13.96 13.42 -12.06
CA ALA A 423 12.56 13.09 -12.24
C ALA A 423 11.71 14.37 -12.32
N PRO A 424 11.69 15.06 -13.47
CA PRO A 424 10.76 16.14 -13.73
C PRO A 424 9.33 15.61 -13.89
N SER A 425 8.36 16.43 -13.49
CA SER A 425 6.94 16.21 -13.75
C SER A 425 6.22 17.52 -13.94
N LEU A 426 5.20 17.50 -14.77
CA LEU A 426 4.27 18.59 -14.96
C LEU A 426 2.86 18.02 -15.23
N GLY A 427 1.86 18.78 -14.90
CA GLY A 427 0.48 18.39 -15.18
C GLY A 427 -0.52 19.37 -14.61
N GLY A 428 -1.77 18.99 -14.73
CA GLY A 428 -2.84 19.84 -14.21
C GLY A 428 -4.22 19.28 -14.44
N THR A 429 -5.19 19.99 -13.87
CA THR A 429 -6.63 19.70 -14.02
C THR A 429 -7.34 20.97 -14.46
N TRP A 430 -8.02 20.89 -15.58
CA TRP A 430 -8.88 21.94 -16.10
C TRP A 430 -10.34 21.58 -15.88
N SER A 431 -11.02 22.37 -15.06
CA SER A 431 -12.46 22.23 -14.78
C SER A 431 -13.27 23.13 -15.72
N PHE A 432 -14.19 22.54 -16.46
CA PHE A 432 -15.06 23.24 -17.41
C PHE A 432 -16.37 23.76 -16.78
N GLY A 433 -16.46 23.77 -15.45
CA GLY A 433 -17.68 24.02 -14.69
C GLY A 433 -18.51 22.73 -14.51
N ASP A 434 -19.55 22.81 -13.70
CA ASP A 434 -20.59 21.78 -13.49
C ASP A 434 -20.10 20.33 -13.32
N GLY A 435 -18.85 20.12 -12.83
CA GLY A 435 -18.33 18.79 -12.52
C GLY A 435 -17.61 18.07 -13.66
N LEU A 436 -17.42 18.71 -14.82
CA LEU A 436 -16.59 18.18 -15.91
C LEU A 436 -15.16 18.69 -15.76
N ALA A 437 -14.16 17.81 -15.84
CA ALA A 437 -12.74 18.15 -15.76
C ALA A 437 -11.89 17.31 -16.70
N LEU A 438 -10.85 17.94 -17.26
CA LEU A 438 -9.78 17.28 -18.00
C LEU A 438 -8.51 17.32 -17.16
N ARG A 439 -7.90 16.17 -16.96
CA ARG A 439 -6.60 16.03 -16.29
C ARG A 439 -5.57 15.56 -17.28
N ALA A 440 -4.35 16.12 -17.22
CA ALA A 440 -3.23 15.64 -18.02
C ALA A 440 -1.93 15.72 -17.21
N ASN A 441 -1.05 14.72 -17.37
CA ASN A 441 0.24 14.64 -16.69
C ASN A 441 1.31 14.12 -17.64
N ALA A 442 2.52 14.65 -17.49
CA ALA A 442 3.73 14.16 -18.13
C ALA A 442 4.86 14.11 -17.10
N SER A 443 5.62 13.01 -17.07
CA SER A 443 6.68 12.84 -16.08
C SER A 443 7.76 11.87 -16.57
N THR A 444 8.92 11.95 -15.94
CA THR A 444 9.89 10.86 -15.99
C THR A 444 9.94 10.15 -14.63
N ALA A 445 10.28 8.87 -14.67
CA ALA A 445 10.48 8.08 -13.46
C ALA A 445 11.69 7.16 -13.64
N PHE A 446 12.16 6.63 -12.52
CA PHE A 446 13.30 5.73 -12.49
C PHE A 446 13.14 4.69 -11.38
N ARG A 447 13.87 3.57 -11.52
CA ARG A 447 14.05 2.57 -10.46
C ARG A 447 15.53 2.21 -10.36
N ALA A 448 16.11 2.45 -9.19
CA ALA A 448 17.44 1.96 -8.88
C ALA A 448 17.44 0.43 -8.75
N PRO A 449 18.51 -0.27 -9.17
CA PRO A 449 18.67 -1.68 -8.90
C PRO A 449 18.62 -1.99 -7.41
N THR A 450 18.04 -3.12 -7.04
CA THR A 450 17.98 -3.59 -5.65
C THR A 450 19.29 -4.27 -5.25
N ALA A 451 19.50 -4.49 -3.95
CA ALA A 451 20.64 -5.25 -3.47
C ALA A 451 20.67 -6.67 -4.04
N VAL A 452 19.50 -7.29 -4.24
CA VAL A 452 19.39 -8.61 -4.87
C VAL A 452 19.75 -8.56 -6.36
N ASP A 453 19.30 -7.54 -7.11
CA ASP A 453 19.67 -7.35 -8.52
C ASP A 453 21.20 -7.25 -8.68
N LEU A 454 21.88 -6.60 -7.72
CA LEU A 454 23.30 -6.29 -7.78
C LEU A 454 24.22 -7.39 -7.22
N TYR A 455 23.76 -8.13 -6.18
CA TYR A 455 24.66 -8.89 -5.33
C TYR A 455 24.18 -10.31 -5.00
N TYR A 456 23.09 -10.81 -5.58
CA TYR A 456 22.65 -12.17 -5.34
C TYR A 456 23.68 -13.17 -5.92
N PRO A 457 24.25 -14.10 -5.12
CA PRO A 457 25.28 -15.02 -5.60
C PRO A 457 24.84 -15.84 -6.81
N GLY A 458 25.66 -15.83 -7.86
CA GLY A 458 25.43 -16.59 -9.07
C GLY A 458 24.34 -16.06 -10.02
N PHE A 459 23.59 -15.01 -9.61
CA PHE A 459 22.45 -14.50 -10.39
C PHE A 459 22.23 -13.00 -10.22
N SER A 460 23.28 -12.21 -10.36
CA SER A 460 23.25 -10.76 -10.17
C SER A 460 24.22 -10.05 -11.11
N ASN A 461 24.11 -8.72 -11.18
CA ASN A 461 25.03 -7.91 -11.97
C ASN A 461 25.30 -6.58 -11.24
N PRO A 462 26.52 -6.40 -10.71
CA PRO A 462 26.89 -5.16 -9.99
C PRO A 462 27.00 -3.93 -10.89
N ASN A 463 26.97 -4.09 -12.22
CA ASN A 463 27.09 -3.01 -13.21
C ASN A 463 25.73 -2.49 -13.70
N LEU A 464 24.62 -2.86 -13.05
CA LEU A 464 23.30 -2.38 -13.44
C LEU A 464 23.16 -0.87 -13.22
N HIS A 465 22.48 -0.23 -14.17
CA HIS A 465 22.07 1.16 -14.11
C HIS A 465 20.59 1.28 -13.76
N PRO A 466 20.13 2.44 -13.25
CA PRO A 466 18.71 2.66 -13.00
C PRO A 466 17.87 2.55 -14.27
N GLU A 467 16.73 1.87 -14.15
CA GLU A 467 15.66 1.91 -15.16
C GLU A 467 15.14 3.34 -15.31
N ARG A 468 14.75 3.71 -16.52
CA ARG A 468 14.21 5.05 -16.81
C ARG A 468 12.94 4.93 -17.63
N THR A 469 11.91 5.70 -17.26
CA THR A 469 10.65 5.75 -18.00
C THR A 469 10.18 7.16 -18.26
N LYS A 470 9.42 7.32 -19.35
CA LYS A 470 8.62 8.50 -19.66
C LYS A 470 7.15 8.10 -19.58
N ASN A 471 6.37 8.86 -18.83
CA ASN A 471 4.98 8.58 -18.59
C ASN A 471 4.14 9.77 -19.05
N PHE A 472 3.04 9.48 -19.71
CA PHE A 472 2.03 10.46 -20.08
C PHE A 472 0.65 9.88 -19.81
N ASP A 473 -0.25 10.66 -19.24
CA ASP A 473 -1.65 10.30 -19.07
C ASP A 473 -2.58 11.48 -19.24
N VAL A 474 -3.79 11.18 -19.71
CA VAL A 474 -4.90 12.12 -19.82
C VAL A 474 -6.17 11.44 -19.38
N ALA A 475 -7.04 12.15 -18.66
CA ALA A 475 -8.34 11.63 -18.23
C ALA A 475 -9.42 12.72 -18.30
N LEU A 476 -10.61 12.31 -18.74
CA LEU A 476 -11.83 13.09 -18.67
C LEU A 476 -12.66 12.58 -17.49
N GLU A 477 -13.09 13.49 -16.62
CA GLU A 477 -13.90 13.20 -15.45
C GLU A 477 -15.21 13.95 -15.50
N ASP A 478 -16.33 13.28 -15.22
CA ASP A 478 -17.65 13.89 -15.09
C ASP A 478 -18.31 13.44 -13.78
N ALA A 479 -18.35 14.35 -12.80
CA ALA A 479 -18.99 14.11 -11.50
C ALA A 479 -20.53 14.08 -11.57
N ARG A 480 -21.15 14.48 -12.69
CA ARG A 480 -22.61 14.50 -12.89
C ARG A 480 -23.12 13.18 -13.43
N LEU A 481 -22.35 12.53 -14.30
CA LEU A 481 -22.73 11.30 -14.95
C LEU A 481 -22.91 10.20 -13.92
N LEU A 482 -24.16 9.72 -13.74
CA LEU A 482 -24.57 8.69 -12.77
C LEU A 482 -24.27 9.05 -11.31
N GLY A 483 -23.08 9.11 -10.89
CA GLY A 483 -22.56 9.47 -9.56
C GLY A 483 -21.08 9.78 -9.61
N GLY A 484 -20.53 9.72 -10.82
CA GLY A 484 -19.18 10.04 -11.20
C GLY A 484 -18.64 9.03 -12.20
N ALA A 485 -18.01 9.54 -13.25
CA ALA A 485 -17.34 8.76 -14.28
C ALA A 485 -15.96 9.34 -14.57
N SER A 486 -15.00 8.47 -14.86
CA SER A 486 -13.66 8.85 -15.33
C SER A 486 -13.25 7.93 -16.46
N PHE A 487 -12.79 8.50 -17.57
CA PHE A 487 -12.19 7.78 -18.68
C PHE A 487 -10.79 8.32 -18.91
N GLY A 488 -9.79 7.44 -18.83
CA GLY A 488 -8.38 7.80 -18.95
C GLY A 488 -7.66 7.01 -20.03
N TRP A 489 -6.66 7.64 -20.62
CA TRP A 489 -5.66 7.02 -21.48
C TRP A 489 -4.28 7.28 -20.93
N PHE A 490 -3.39 6.30 -21.03
CA PHE A 490 -2.02 6.40 -20.53
C PHE A 490 -1.02 5.66 -21.42
N VAL A 491 0.23 6.12 -21.37
CA VAL A 491 1.38 5.46 -21.97
C VAL A 491 2.62 5.60 -21.09
N THR A 492 3.36 4.51 -20.96
CA THR A 492 4.66 4.43 -20.30
C THR A 492 5.67 3.83 -21.27
N ALA A 493 6.74 4.55 -21.57
CA ALA A 493 7.86 4.07 -22.38
C ALA A 493 9.11 3.94 -21.51
N GLY A 494 9.66 2.75 -21.40
CA GLY A 494 10.82 2.41 -20.57
C GLY A 494 12.06 2.10 -21.39
N ASN A 495 13.22 2.52 -20.88
CA ASN A 495 14.54 2.15 -21.36
C ASN A 495 15.35 1.58 -20.20
N ASP A 496 16.37 0.79 -20.52
CA ASP A 496 17.30 0.19 -19.56
C ASP A 496 16.58 -0.63 -18.46
N LEU A 497 15.42 -1.22 -18.81
CA LEU A 497 14.66 -2.03 -17.86
C LEU A 497 15.48 -3.25 -17.47
N ILE A 498 15.50 -3.54 -16.18
CA ILE A 498 16.22 -4.67 -15.62
C ILE A 498 15.39 -5.92 -15.87
N ALA A 499 15.98 -6.86 -16.61
CA ALA A 499 15.37 -8.12 -16.95
C ALA A 499 16.35 -9.26 -16.76
N VAL A 500 15.78 -10.44 -16.50
CA VAL A 500 16.51 -11.70 -16.44
C VAL A 500 16.49 -12.34 -17.82
N ASN A 501 17.64 -12.74 -18.31
CA ASN A 501 17.81 -13.49 -19.55
C ASN A 501 18.82 -14.64 -19.35
N SER A 502 19.19 -15.34 -20.42
CA SER A 502 20.16 -16.45 -20.37
C SER A 502 21.56 -16.05 -19.89
N SER A 503 21.90 -14.76 -19.93
CA SER A 503 23.18 -14.21 -19.44
C SER A 503 23.09 -13.61 -18.03
N GLY A 504 21.98 -13.79 -17.33
CA GLY A 504 21.75 -13.26 -15.98
C GLY A 504 20.89 -12.00 -15.95
N VAL A 505 21.08 -11.14 -14.96
CA VAL A 505 20.34 -9.90 -14.75
C VAL A 505 21.01 -8.75 -15.50
N ASN A 506 20.30 -8.07 -16.39
CA ASN A 506 20.89 -7.04 -17.26
C ASN A 506 19.90 -5.90 -17.57
N ASN A 507 20.45 -4.71 -17.90
CA ASN A 507 19.69 -3.57 -18.44
C ASN A 507 19.52 -3.73 -19.97
N VAL A 508 18.62 -4.59 -20.38
CA VAL A 508 18.48 -4.94 -21.81
C VAL A 508 17.12 -4.63 -22.39
N GLN A 509 16.15 -4.28 -21.57
CA GLN A 509 14.78 -4.20 -22.03
C GLN A 509 14.35 -2.77 -22.33
N LYS A 510 13.81 -2.57 -23.53
CA LYS A 510 12.97 -1.42 -23.87
C LYS A 510 11.54 -1.91 -23.94
N ALA A 511 10.63 -1.17 -23.32
CA ALA A 511 9.23 -1.56 -23.32
C ALA A 511 8.30 -0.36 -23.47
N VAL A 512 7.13 -0.64 -24.03
CA VAL A 512 6.01 0.31 -24.08
C VAL A 512 4.77 -0.36 -23.52
N ILE A 513 4.11 0.34 -22.60
CA ILE A 513 2.84 -0.04 -22.03
C ILE A 513 1.85 1.10 -22.31
N GLY A 514 0.71 0.78 -22.89
CA GLY A 514 -0.35 1.75 -23.18
C GLY A 514 -1.72 1.13 -22.95
N GLY A 515 -2.63 1.91 -22.40
CA GLY A 515 -3.94 1.41 -22.03
C GLY A 515 -4.98 2.48 -21.83
N PHE A 516 -6.21 2.01 -21.58
CA PHE A 516 -7.34 2.82 -21.18
C PHE A 516 -7.83 2.39 -19.80
N THR A 517 -8.36 3.34 -19.04
CA THR A 517 -9.06 3.09 -17.77
C THR A 517 -10.46 3.69 -17.83
N LEU A 518 -11.43 2.97 -17.30
CA LEU A 518 -12.78 3.49 -17.02
C LEU A 518 -13.13 3.22 -15.56
N ASP A 519 -13.69 4.19 -14.87
CA ASP A 519 -14.34 4.01 -13.56
C ASP A 519 -15.66 4.76 -13.58
N VAL A 520 -16.75 4.04 -13.31
CA VAL A 520 -18.11 4.60 -13.25
C VAL A 520 -18.77 4.12 -11.98
N ARG A 521 -19.40 5.04 -11.26
CA ARG A 521 -20.19 4.71 -10.06
C ARG A 521 -21.56 5.40 -10.11
N THR A 522 -22.55 4.77 -9.51
CA THR A 522 -23.88 5.36 -9.38
C THR A 522 -23.99 6.17 -8.09
N ARG A 523 -24.92 7.13 -8.09
CA ARG A 523 -25.43 7.68 -6.83
C ARG A 523 -26.23 6.60 -6.09
N PRO A 524 -26.27 6.64 -4.75
CA PRO A 524 -27.11 5.71 -3.99
C PRO A 524 -28.59 5.89 -4.39
N LEU A 525 -29.24 4.77 -4.75
CA LEU A 525 -30.67 4.71 -5.04
C LEU A 525 -31.29 3.65 -4.12
N ASN A 526 -32.13 4.07 -3.17
CA ASN A 526 -32.74 3.18 -2.17
C ASN A 526 -31.72 2.30 -1.41
N GLY A 527 -30.52 2.85 -1.14
CA GLY A 527 -29.43 2.14 -0.49
C GLY A 527 -28.54 1.34 -1.44
N PHE A 528 -28.89 1.18 -2.71
CA PHE A 528 -28.06 0.48 -3.69
C PHE A 528 -27.08 1.43 -4.37
N THR A 529 -25.86 0.95 -4.60
CA THR A 529 -24.82 1.58 -5.42
C THR A 529 -24.24 0.55 -6.35
N ALA A 530 -23.93 0.96 -7.58
CA ALA A 530 -23.19 0.14 -8.52
C ALA A 530 -21.86 0.82 -8.88
N ARG A 531 -20.83 0.03 -9.11
CA ARG A 531 -19.55 0.46 -9.64
C ARG A 531 -19.11 -0.48 -10.74
N LEU A 532 -18.60 0.09 -11.81
CA LEU A 532 -17.94 -0.63 -12.90
C LEU A 532 -16.61 0.05 -13.16
N ASN A 533 -15.56 -0.73 -13.22
CA ASN A 533 -14.27 -0.25 -13.71
C ASN A 533 -13.60 -1.28 -14.60
N PHE A 534 -12.79 -0.81 -15.52
CA PHE A 534 -11.89 -1.67 -16.28
C PHE A 534 -10.58 -0.96 -16.62
N THR A 535 -9.56 -1.76 -16.90
CA THR A 535 -8.29 -1.35 -17.47
C THR A 535 -7.98 -2.27 -18.64
N ASP A 536 -7.87 -1.69 -19.81
CA ASP A 536 -7.47 -2.37 -21.04
C ASP A 536 -6.04 -1.99 -21.39
N LEU A 537 -5.18 -2.98 -21.61
CA LEU A 537 -3.80 -2.82 -22.06
C LEU A 537 -3.71 -3.18 -23.54
N TYR A 538 -4.06 -2.26 -24.45
CA TYR A 538 -3.93 -2.47 -25.88
C TYR A 538 -2.48 -2.69 -26.31
N ARG A 539 -1.52 -2.21 -25.52
CA ARG A 539 -0.09 -2.39 -25.75
C ARG A 539 0.64 -2.70 -24.44
N ALA A 540 1.40 -3.77 -24.41
CA ALA A 540 2.34 -4.11 -23.34
C ALA A 540 3.47 -4.95 -23.99
N GLN A 541 4.43 -4.29 -24.63
CA GLN A 541 5.39 -4.94 -25.53
C GLN A 541 6.83 -4.67 -25.11
N ASN A 542 7.65 -5.72 -25.19
CA ASN A 542 9.09 -5.63 -25.19
C ASN A 542 9.57 -5.26 -26.61
N LEU A 543 10.25 -4.14 -26.75
CA LEU A 543 10.76 -3.64 -28.03
C LEU A 543 12.19 -4.10 -28.35
N THR A 544 12.85 -4.79 -27.42
CA THR A 544 14.25 -5.22 -27.59
C THR A 544 14.35 -6.54 -28.34
N ALA A 545 13.37 -7.44 -28.16
CA ALA A 545 13.36 -8.76 -28.78
C ALA A 545 11.99 -8.98 -29.43
N SER A 546 11.96 -9.24 -30.73
CA SER A 546 10.80 -9.71 -31.51
C SER A 546 9.41 -9.17 -31.13
N GLU A 547 9.32 -7.99 -30.53
CA GLU A 547 8.08 -7.31 -30.10
C GLU A 547 7.11 -8.20 -29.28
N GLN A 548 7.63 -9.06 -28.43
CA GLN A 548 6.82 -9.96 -27.60
C GLN A 548 6.05 -9.18 -26.54
N ARG A 549 4.83 -9.65 -26.24
CA ARG A 549 4.06 -9.11 -25.13
C ARG A 549 4.78 -9.35 -23.79
N LEU A 550 4.80 -8.34 -22.94
CA LEU A 550 5.33 -8.46 -21.59
C LEU A 550 4.52 -9.49 -20.80
N ALA A 551 5.22 -10.39 -20.13
CA ALA A 551 4.59 -11.42 -19.29
C ALA A 551 3.87 -10.82 -18.09
N ARG A 552 2.83 -11.50 -17.61
CA ARG A 552 2.03 -11.13 -16.44
C ARG A 552 1.41 -9.74 -16.55
N ARG A 553 0.98 -9.37 -17.78
CA ARG A 553 0.27 -8.14 -18.09
C ARG A 553 -1.06 -8.50 -18.76
N PRO A 554 -2.14 -8.73 -17.97
CA PRO A 554 -3.45 -9.05 -18.53
C PRO A 554 -3.88 -8.01 -19.56
N VAL A 555 -4.50 -8.47 -20.65
CA VAL A 555 -5.03 -7.56 -21.66
C VAL A 555 -6.12 -6.68 -21.07
N LEU A 556 -7.00 -7.30 -20.28
CA LEU A 556 -8.12 -6.62 -19.66
C LEU A 556 -8.27 -7.04 -18.20
N VAL A 557 -8.48 -6.11 -17.31
CA VAL A 557 -8.94 -6.35 -15.95
C VAL A 557 -10.19 -5.51 -15.73
N SER A 558 -11.27 -6.11 -15.26
CA SER A 558 -12.52 -5.41 -15.00
C SER A 558 -13.17 -5.85 -13.70
N ASN A 559 -13.84 -4.92 -13.03
CA ASN A 559 -14.57 -5.16 -11.81
C ASN A 559 -15.97 -4.55 -11.92
N ALA A 560 -16.98 -5.30 -11.49
CA ALA A 560 -18.34 -4.83 -11.34
C ALA A 560 -18.84 -5.12 -9.92
N GLU A 561 -19.29 -4.11 -9.22
CA GLU A 561 -19.84 -4.23 -7.85
C GLU A 561 -21.27 -3.71 -7.84
N LEU A 562 -22.16 -4.48 -7.21
CA LEU A 562 -23.47 -4.02 -6.76
C LEU A 562 -23.49 -4.12 -5.23
N ALA A 563 -23.63 -2.99 -4.56
CA ALA A 563 -23.60 -2.91 -3.10
C ALA A 563 -24.91 -2.31 -2.57
N TYR A 564 -25.33 -2.78 -1.40
CA TYR A 564 -26.46 -2.29 -0.63
C TYR A 564 -26.01 -1.77 0.72
N ALA A 565 -26.44 -0.60 1.11
CA ALA A 565 -26.28 -0.05 2.45
C ALA A 565 -27.67 0.05 3.12
N GLY A 566 -27.85 -0.74 4.19
CA GLY A 566 -29.09 -0.76 4.96
C GLY A 566 -29.29 0.51 5.77
N ALA A 567 -30.55 0.78 6.12
CA ALA A 567 -30.91 1.91 6.98
C ALA A 567 -30.19 1.82 8.35
N PRO A 568 -29.95 2.96 9.01
CA PRO A 568 -29.43 2.97 10.37
C PRO A 568 -30.27 2.06 11.28
N ARG A 569 -29.62 1.15 12.02
CA ARG A 569 -30.24 0.14 12.88
C ARG A 569 -30.94 -1.04 12.17
N ALA A 570 -30.97 -1.14 10.85
CA ALA A 570 -31.44 -2.34 10.15
C ALA A 570 -30.59 -3.56 10.54
N LEU A 571 -31.20 -4.74 10.59
CA LEU A 571 -30.48 -6.00 10.81
C LEU A 571 -29.41 -6.20 9.73
N LEU A 572 -29.78 -6.11 8.46
CA LEU A 572 -28.83 -6.11 7.34
C LEU A 572 -28.19 -4.71 7.23
N ALA A 573 -26.95 -4.59 7.69
CA ALA A 573 -26.22 -3.33 7.67
C ALA A 573 -25.66 -3.00 6.28
N SER A 574 -25.16 -4.01 5.55
CA SER A 574 -24.73 -3.88 4.15
C SER A 574 -24.60 -5.25 3.51
N ALA A 575 -24.69 -5.29 2.18
CA ALA A 575 -24.41 -6.48 1.38
C ALA A 575 -23.85 -6.06 0.03
N GLY A 576 -23.21 -6.96 -0.69
CA GLY A 576 -22.78 -6.72 -2.05
C GLY A 576 -22.29 -7.96 -2.75
N ILE A 577 -22.25 -7.85 -4.06
CA ILE A 577 -21.67 -8.82 -4.98
C ILE A 577 -20.65 -8.11 -5.87
N VAL A 578 -19.53 -8.77 -6.09
CA VAL A 578 -18.41 -8.24 -6.89
C VAL A 578 -18.02 -9.30 -7.91
N ALA A 579 -18.02 -8.95 -9.17
CA ALA A 579 -17.40 -9.73 -10.23
C ALA A 579 -16.05 -9.14 -10.58
N HIS A 580 -15.01 -9.95 -10.53
CA HIS A 580 -13.65 -9.61 -10.90
C HIS A 580 -13.22 -10.48 -12.09
N SER A 581 -12.92 -9.85 -13.22
CA SER A 581 -12.52 -10.55 -14.44
C SER A 581 -11.12 -10.16 -14.85
N VAL A 582 -10.31 -11.17 -15.15
CA VAL A 582 -8.95 -11.02 -15.68
C VAL A 582 -8.89 -11.70 -17.05
N GLY A 583 -8.54 -10.92 -18.06
CA GLY A 583 -8.40 -11.40 -19.43
C GLY A 583 -7.11 -12.19 -19.65
N LEU A 584 -6.87 -12.55 -20.91
CA LEU A 584 -5.69 -13.30 -21.33
C LEU A 584 -4.40 -12.66 -20.79
N ASN A 585 -3.56 -13.47 -20.18
CA ASN A 585 -2.29 -13.07 -19.61
C ASN A 585 -1.17 -13.97 -20.12
N ALA A 586 -0.14 -13.39 -20.74
CA ALA A 586 1.05 -14.13 -21.11
C ALA A 586 1.90 -14.42 -19.86
N ASP A 587 2.32 -15.65 -19.68
CA ASP A 587 3.28 -16.07 -18.65
C ASP A 587 4.48 -16.75 -19.30
N PRO A 588 5.70 -16.64 -18.78
CA PRO A 588 6.88 -17.31 -19.33
C PRO A 588 6.75 -18.83 -19.39
N PHE A 589 5.92 -19.42 -18.54
CA PHE A 589 5.70 -20.88 -18.46
C PHE A 589 4.42 -21.35 -19.15
N GLY A 590 3.66 -20.45 -19.78
CA GLY A 590 2.40 -20.73 -20.46
C GLY A 590 1.44 -19.54 -20.39
N ALA A 591 0.37 -19.56 -21.17
CA ALA A 591 -0.65 -18.53 -21.09
C ALA A 591 -1.61 -18.83 -19.93
N ALA A 592 -1.69 -17.94 -18.98
CA ALA A 592 -2.73 -18.01 -17.96
C ALA A 592 -4.11 -17.77 -18.60
N GLN A 593 -5.05 -18.68 -18.34
CA GLN A 593 -6.40 -18.59 -18.89
C GLN A 593 -7.16 -17.38 -18.32
N PRO A 594 -8.02 -16.74 -19.10
CA PRO A 594 -8.94 -15.74 -18.58
C PRO A 594 -9.86 -16.39 -17.54
N PHE A 595 -10.18 -15.64 -16.49
CA PHE A 595 -11.13 -16.07 -15.47
C PHE A 595 -12.04 -14.96 -15.01
N THR A 596 -13.19 -15.32 -14.46
CA THR A 596 -14.10 -14.39 -13.77
C THR A 596 -14.47 -14.96 -12.42
N ARG A 597 -14.03 -14.31 -11.37
CA ARG A 597 -14.39 -14.63 -9.99
C ARG A 597 -15.56 -13.76 -9.53
N VAL A 598 -16.51 -14.36 -8.86
CA VAL A 598 -17.64 -13.65 -8.25
C VAL A 598 -17.59 -13.83 -6.74
N ASP A 599 -17.46 -12.72 -6.02
CA ASP A 599 -17.45 -12.67 -4.56
C ASP A 599 -18.76 -12.07 -4.04
N ALA A 600 -19.19 -12.49 -2.84
CA ALA A 600 -20.30 -11.87 -2.14
C ALA A 600 -19.95 -11.57 -0.69
N TYR A 601 -20.55 -10.53 -0.13
CA TYR A 601 -20.44 -10.21 1.29
C TYR A 601 -21.78 -9.72 1.84
N ALA A 602 -21.99 -9.98 3.14
CA ALA A 602 -23.13 -9.44 3.89
C ALA A 602 -22.71 -9.15 5.33
N ARG A 603 -23.24 -8.06 5.89
CA ARG A 603 -23.00 -7.64 7.27
C ARG A 603 -24.31 -7.51 8.01
N PHE A 604 -24.40 -8.18 9.14
CA PHE A 604 -25.57 -8.21 10.00
C PHE A 604 -25.25 -7.58 11.34
N ARG A 605 -26.11 -6.69 11.78
CA ARG A 605 -26.02 -6.08 13.11
C ARG A 605 -26.64 -7.00 14.13
N ALA A 606 -25.83 -7.85 14.77
CA ALA A 606 -26.30 -8.83 15.76
C ALA A 606 -26.66 -8.16 17.11
N ALA A 607 -26.00 -7.05 17.45
CA ALA A 607 -26.26 -6.24 18.63
C ALA A 607 -25.79 -4.80 18.39
N PRO A 608 -26.09 -3.83 19.27
CA PRO A 608 -25.66 -2.43 19.11
C PRO A 608 -24.14 -2.25 18.91
N ARG A 609 -23.35 -3.16 19.46
CA ARG A 609 -21.87 -3.16 19.37
C ARG A 609 -21.29 -4.41 18.72
N ALA A 610 -22.11 -5.26 18.12
CA ALA A 610 -21.67 -6.51 17.49
C ALA A 610 -22.18 -6.60 16.05
N VAL A 611 -21.27 -6.89 15.14
CA VAL A 611 -21.57 -7.07 13.72
C VAL A 611 -20.96 -8.39 13.28
N VAL A 612 -21.75 -9.18 12.56
CA VAL A 612 -21.31 -10.40 11.88
C VAL A 612 -21.11 -10.08 10.41
N THR A 613 -19.95 -10.38 9.88
CA THR A 613 -19.65 -10.23 8.44
C THR A 613 -19.49 -11.64 7.87
N LEU A 614 -20.25 -11.94 6.83
CA LEU A 614 -20.11 -13.13 6.01
C LEU A 614 -19.49 -12.69 4.69
N ARG A 615 -18.52 -13.44 4.21
CA ARG A 615 -17.91 -13.24 2.91
C ARG A 615 -17.69 -14.59 2.25
N VAL A 616 -18.03 -14.67 0.99
CA VAL A 616 -17.77 -15.82 0.12
C VAL A 616 -16.90 -15.33 -1.01
N TYR A 617 -15.73 -15.92 -1.13
CA TYR A 617 -14.84 -15.75 -2.29
C TYR A 617 -15.18 -16.83 -3.30
N ASP A 618 -15.20 -16.44 -4.56
CA ASP A 618 -15.34 -17.35 -5.68
C ASP A 618 -16.61 -18.24 -5.58
N LEU A 619 -17.78 -17.61 -5.70
CA LEU A 619 -19.07 -18.28 -5.75
C LEU A 619 -19.17 -19.30 -6.91
N GLY A 620 -18.39 -19.11 -7.98
CA GLY A 620 -18.36 -19.97 -9.14
C GLY A 620 -17.48 -21.23 -8.96
N GLY A 621 -16.58 -21.23 -7.99
CA GLY A 621 -15.58 -22.29 -7.80
C GLY A 621 -14.59 -22.38 -8.96
N GLU A 622 -14.27 -21.25 -9.57
CA GLU A 622 -13.31 -21.15 -10.68
C GLU A 622 -11.91 -21.55 -10.19
N ARG A 623 -11.23 -22.36 -11.01
CA ARG A 623 -9.83 -22.75 -10.76
C ARG A 623 -8.93 -21.96 -11.69
N TYR A 624 -8.21 -20.99 -11.17
CA TYR A 624 -7.36 -20.08 -11.92
C TYR A 624 -5.96 -19.96 -11.30
#